data_a6731c8d90bf1ba02ad935cbe021ee88
#
_entry.id   a6731c8d90bf1ba02ad935cbe021ee88
#
_cell.length_a   1.000
_cell.length_b   1.000
_cell.length_c   1.000
_cell.angle_alpha   90.00
_cell.angle_beta   90.00
_cell.angle_gamma   90.00
#
_symmetry.space_group_name_H-M   'P 1'
#
loop_
_entity.id
_entity.type
_entity.pdbx_description
1 polymer ?
#
loop_
_entity_poly.entity_id
_entity_poly.type
_entity_poly.pdbx_seq_one_letter_code
_entity_poly.pdbx_strand_id
1 'polypeptide(L)'
;DDLVDHVISALLGGVYSCSADDLGLRATIPALAETLDALSERGPVTLSAAVRTLEEARAAAPRSGGPVFQTFRGGYAQLYEALAEQSRAKIYLDTFISGITREGEQFRLAGAPADAAPFDRVLVATPAPTAARLLSKVAPQAAGRLKGVKLAASAVVGLKFESDTDPSGNALPQNSGILVATDQDDVHAKAFTLSSRKWPHLAERGGALVRASFGRFGDDAIVRAEEDDLVDYALDDLQRLTGFDGRAAGVAEIFTQRWFGGLPRYDAGHLETVAGARGTLAATPGVDVTGAW
;
A
#
# COMPACT_ATOMS: atom_id res chain seq x y z
N ASP A 1 2.90 -14.25 21.31
CA ASP A 1 3.78 -15.30 20.72
C ASP A 1 4.94 -14.60 20.00
N ASP A 2 6.16 -14.71 20.52
CA ASP A 2 7.36 -13.99 20.07
C ASP A 2 7.55 -14.01 18.54
N LEU A 3 7.32 -15.15 17.89
CA LEU A 3 7.44 -15.26 16.43
C LEU A 3 6.38 -14.43 15.69
N VAL A 4 5.15 -14.42 16.21
CA VAL A 4 4.06 -13.65 15.60
C VAL A 4 4.32 -12.16 15.80
N ASP A 5 4.66 -11.74 17.00
CA ASP A 5 4.77 -10.33 17.37
C ASP A 5 6.02 -9.68 16.77
N HIS A 6 7.16 -10.37 16.81
CA HIS A 6 8.45 -9.81 16.36
C HIS A 6 8.74 -10.02 14.87
N VAL A 7 8.20 -11.08 14.25
CA VAL A 7 8.55 -11.40 12.86
C VAL A 7 7.35 -11.26 11.92
N ILE A 8 6.26 -11.99 12.20
CA ILE A 8 5.12 -12.04 11.27
C ILE A 8 4.39 -10.71 11.24
N SER A 9 4.09 -10.14 12.42
CA SER A 9 3.40 -8.83 12.52
C SER A 9 4.25 -7.68 12.00
N ALA A 10 5.58 -7.73 12.19
CA ALA A 10 6.48 -6.75 11.60
C ALA A 10 6.44 -6.79 10.07
N LEU A 11 6.49 -8.01 9.48
CA LEU A 11 6.42 -8.19 8.03
C LEU A 11 5.06 -7.74 7.46
N LEU A 12 3.97 -8.23 8.03
CA LEU A 12 2.62 -7.90 7.58
C LEU A 12 2.28 -6.43 7.84
N GLY A 13 2.70 -5.87 8.98
CA GLY A 13 2.55 -4.45 9.29
C GLY A 13 3.29 -3.54 8.32
N GLY A 14 4.48 -3.93 7.88
CA GLY A 14 5.25 -3.22 6.87
C GLY A 14 4.59 -3.23 5.48
N VAL A 15 3.92 -4.33 5.12
CA VAL A 15 3.29 -4.52 3.80
C VAL A 15 1.85 -4.00 3.78
N TYR A 16 1.04 -4.40 4.75
CA TYR A 16 -0.42 -4.13 4.76
C TYR A 16 -0.85 -3.01 5.71
N SER A 17 0.06 -2.46 6.51
CA SER A 17 -0.24 -1.48 7.57
C SER A 17 -1.29 -1.98 8.57
N CYS A 18 -1.30 -3.28 8.88
CA CYS A 18 -2.23 -3.95 9.78
C CYS A 18 -1.47 -4.93 10.68
N SER A 19 -2.01 -5.29 11.84
CA SER A 19 -1.51 -6.43 12.60
C SER A 19 -1.91 -7.75 11.93
N ALA A 20 -1.24 -8.85 12.31
CA ALA A 20 -1.57 -10.18 11.78
C ALA A 20 -3.04 -10.56 12.05
N ASP A 21 -3.56 -10.19 13.22
CA ASP A 21 -4.94 -10.48 13.64
C ASP A 21 -6.02 -9.74 12.84
N ASP A 22 -5.65 -8.65 12.20
CA ASP A 22 -6.54 -7.85 11.32
C ASP A 22 -6.68 -8.43 9.91
N LEU A 23 -5.87 -9.42 9.56
CA LEU A 23 -5.71 -9.87 8.18
C LEU A 23 -6.31 -11.27 7.95
N GLY A 24 -6.92 -11.44 6.79
CA GLY A 24 -7.42 -12.73 6.32
C GLY A 24 -6.36 -13.48 5.51
N LEU A 25 -6.05 -14.72 5.90
CA LEU A 25 -5.05 -15.55 5.23
C LEU A 25 -5.30 -15.67 3.72
N ARG A 26 -6.56 -15.86 3.30
CA ARG A 26 -6.94 -16.04 1.89
C ARG A 26 -6.68 -14.80 1.04
N ALA A 27 -6.76 -13.63 1.64
CA ALA A 27 -6.55 -12.36 0.95
C ALA A 27 -5.06 -11.96 0.92
N THR A 28 -4.27 -12.37 1.92
CA THR A 28 -2.88 -11.94 2.08
C THR A 28 -1.86 -12.97 1.60
N ILE A 29 -2.13 -14.26 1.84
CA ILE A 29 -1.26 -15.37 1.44
C ILE A 29 -2.10 -16.47 0.76
N PRO A 30 -2.70 -16.20 -0.41
CA PRO A 30 -3.64 -17.12 -1.07
C PRO A 30 -3.05 -18.50 -1.32
N ALA A 31 -1.79 -18.57 -1.74
CA ALA A 31 -1.11 -19.84 -2.01
C ALA A 31 -1.03 -20.76 -0.76
N LEU A 32 -0.83 -20.17 0.44
CA LEU A 32 -0.84 -20.94 1.68
C LEU A 32 -2.26 -21.43 2.02
N ALA A 33 -3.26 -20.57 1.85
CA ALA A 33 -4.64 -20.94 2.08
C ALA A 33 -5.11 -22.08 1.16
N GLU A 34 -4.83 -21.97 -0.15
CA GLU A 34 -5.14 -23.01 -1.15
C GLU A 34 -4.44 -24.33 -0.84
N THR A 35 -3.16 -24.28 -0.43
CA THR A 35 -2.39 -25.46 -0.06
C THR A 35 -2.97 -26.15 1.19
N LEU A 36 -3.37 -25.36 2.20
CA LEU A 36 -4.03 -25.88 3.40
C LEU A 36 -5.36 -26.56 3.05
N ASP A 37 -6.17 -25.94 2.18
CA ASP A 37 -7.44 -26.51 1.72
C ASP A 37 -7.21 -27.84 1.01
N ALA A 38 -6.32 -27.88 0.03
CA ALA A 38 -6.02 -29.08 -0.74
C ALA A 38 -5.47 -30.25 0.11
N LEU A 39 -4.66 -29.92 1.12
CA LEU A 39 -4.17 -30.93 2.06
C LEU A 39 -5.27 -31.42 3.01
N SER A 40 -6.19 -30.52 3.44
CA SER A 40 -7.27 -30.85 4.36
C SER A 40 -8.26 -31.89 3.81
N GLU A 41 -8.43 -31.94 2.48
CA GLU A 41 -9.25 -32.95 1.81
C GLU A 41 -8.71 -34.37 1.98
N ARG A 42 -7.42 -34.51 2.32
CA ARG A 42 -6.71 -35.79 2.46
C ARG A 42 -6.55 -36.22 3.93
N GLY A 43 -6.90 -35.36 4.90
CA GLY A 43 -6.80 -35.65 6.32
C GLY A 43 -6.29 -34.46 7.16
N PRO A 44 -5.87 -34.69 8.40
CA PRO A 44 -5.34 -33.66 9.27
C PRO A 44 -4.14 -32.94 8.67
N VAL A 45 -4.13 -31.62 8.70
CA VAL A 45 -3.09 -30.78 8.11
C VAL A 45 -2.25 -30.11 9.19
N THR A 46 -0.95 -30.01 8.95
CA THR A 46 -0.04 -29.17 9.73
C THR A 46 0.51 -28.02 8.88
N LEU A 47 0.81 -26.89 9.50
CA LEU A 47 1.43 -25.76 8.82
C LEU A 47 2.76 -26.16 8.16
N SER A 48 3.57 -27.01 8.82
CA SER A 48 4.83 -27.52 8.28
C SER A 48 4.64 -28.35 7.00
N ALA A 49 3.55 -29.13 6.90
CA ALA A 49 3.24 -29.86 5.67
C ALA A 49 2.87 -28.91 4.52
N ALA A 50 2.07 -27.89 4.79
CA ALA A 50 1.70 -26.88 3.80
C ALA A 50 2.92 -26.09 3.31
N VAL A 51 3.78 -25.62 4.21
CA VAL A 51 5.01 -24.90 3.87
C VAL A 51 5.93 -25.78 3.01
N ARG A 52 6.13 -27.07 3.37
CA ARG A 52 6.95 -28.00 2.57
C ARG A 52 6.41 -28.14 1.14
N THR A 53 5.09 -28.31 0.98
CA THR A 53 4.45 -28.39 -0.33
C THR A 53 4.72 -27.14 -1.18
N LEU A 54 4.63 -25.94 -0.56
CA LEU A 54 4.93 -24.68 -1.24
C LEU A 54 6.41 -24.56 -1.63
N GLU A 55 7.34 -24.99 -0.77
CA GLU A 55 8.78 -25.00 -1.05
C GLU A 55 9.12 -25.95 -2.20
N GLU A 56 8.53 -27.14 -2.22
CA GLU A 56 8.70 -28.13 -3.31
C GLU A 56 8.18 -27.56 -4.63
N ALA A 57 6.99 -26.97 -4.64
CA ALA A 57 6.42 -26.32 -5.82
C ALA A 57 7.30 -25.15 -6.31
N ARG A 58 7.83 -24.34 -5.41
CA ARG A 58 8.75 -23.23 -5.73
C ARG A 58 10.08 -23.75 -6.29
N ALA A 59 10.61 -24.83 -5.75
CA ALA A 59 11.86 -25.44 -6.23
C ALA A 59 11.71 -26.06 -7.63
N ALA A 60 10.52 -26.60 -7.95
CA ALA A 60 10.19 -27.17 -9.24
C ALA A 60 9.86 -26.11 -10.31
N ALA A 61 9.51 -24.90 -9.90
CA ALA A 61 9.18 -23.83 -10.83
C ALA A 61 10.41 -23.32 -11.60
N PRO A 62 10.27 -22.95 -12.88
CA PRO A 62 11.36 -22.34 -13.63
C PRO A 62 11.85 -21.07 -12.93
N ARG A 63 13.16 -20.98 -12.70
CA ARG A 63 13.74 -19.76 -12.12
C ARG A 63 13.67 -18.63 -13.15
N SER A 64 12.92 -17.57 -12.87
CA SER A 64 13.02 -16.35 -13.63
C SER A 64 14.37 -15.69 -13.33
N GLY A 65 15.22 -15.50 -14.35
CA GLY A 65 16.54 -14.90 -14.18
C GLY A 65 16.55 -13.38 -13.96
N GLY A 66 15.38 -12.76 -13.71
CA GLY A 66 15.26 -11.33 -13.53
C GLY A 66 15.24 -10.88 -12.05
N PRO A 67 15.38 -9.59 -11.80
CA PRO A 67 15.29 -9.03 -10.43
C PRO A 67 13.87 -9.19 -9.89
N VAL A 68 13.78 -9.48 -8.58
CA VAL A 68 12.48 -9.64 -7.88
C VAL A 68 11.67 -8.34 -7.85
N PHE A 69 12.35 -7.21 -7.75
CA PHE A 69 11.74 -5.88 -7.75
C PHE A 69 12.32 -5.02 -8.87
N GLN A 70 11.46 -4.21 -9.46
CA GLN A 70 11.82 -3.24 -10.48
C GLN A 70 11.20 -1.89 -10.14
N THR A 71 11.80 -0.81 -10.62
CA THR A 71 11.28 0.55 -10.49
C THR A 71 11.70 1.38 -11.71
N PHE A 72 11.08 2.52 -11.90
CA PHE A 72 11.46 3.48 -12.94
C PHE A 72 12.59 4.38 -12.43
N ARG A 73 13.63 4.59 -13.23
CA ARG A 73 14.78 5.42 -12.87
C ARG A 73 14.39 6.86 -12.50
N GLY A 74 13.37 7.41 -13.14
CA GLY A 74 12.80 8.74 -12.85
C GLY A 74 11.56 8.72 -11.94
N GLY A 75 11.24 7.58 -11.32
CA GLY A 75 10.06 7.43 -10.49
C GLY A 75 8.78 7.11 -11.29
N TYR A 76 7.69 6.87 -10.56
CA TYR A 76 6.39 6.49 -11.17
C TYR A 76 5.72 7.64 -11.93
N ALA A 77 6.15 8.89 -11.76
CA ALA A 77 5.66 10.03 -12.55
C ALA A 77 5.80 9.78 -14.05
N GLN A 78 6.95 9.22 -14.48
CA GLN A 78 7.17 8.86 -15.89
C GLN A 78 6.14 7.89 -16.45
N LEU A 79 5.67 6.93 -15.64
CA LEU A 79 4.62 6.00 -16.06
C LEU A 79 3.29 6.73 -16.27
N TYR A 80 2.91 7.59 -15.34
CA TYR A 80 1.64 8.34 -15.43
C TYR A 80 1.66 9.33 -16.59
N GLU A 81 2.76 10.02 -16.82
CA GLU A 81 2.97 10.94 -17.95
C GLU A 81 2.86 10.19 -19.28
N ALA A 82 3.56 9.05 -19.41
CA ALA A 82 3.49 8.23 -20.63
C ALA A 82 2.07 7.68 -20.88
N LEU A 83 1.36 7.24 -19.83
CA LEU A 83 -0.03 6.79 -19.94
C LEU A 83 -0.96 7.93 -20.36
N ALA A 84 -0.81 9.12 -19.80
CA ALA A 84 -1.60 10.29 -20.13
C ALA A 84 -1.40 10.68 -21.61
N GLU A 85 -0.15 10.71 -22.06
CA GLU A 85 0.21 11.06 -23.45
C GLU A 85 -0.31 10.01 -24.44
N GLN A 86 -0.06 8.71 -24.18
CA GLN A 86 -0.40 7.64 -25.11
C GLN A 86 -1.90 7.33 -25.15
N SER A 87 -2.62 7.50 -24.06
CA SER A 87 -4.07 7.23 -24.02
C SER A 87 -4.89 8.24 -24.81
N ARG A 88 -4.36 9.43 -25.06
CA ARG A 88 -5.08 10.58 -25.64
C ARG A 88 -6.36 10.94 -24.86
N ALA A 89 -6.45 10.55 -23.60
CA ALA A 89 -7.58 10.83 -22.75
C ALA A 89 -7.64 12.32 -22.40
N LYS A 90 -8.83 12.87 -22.30
CA LYS A 90 -9.04 14.20 -21.72
C LYS A 90 -8.97 14.07 -20.20
N ILE A 91 -7.95 14.65 -19.58
CA ILE A 91 -7.69 14.55 -18.15
C ILE A 91 -8.10 15.86 -17.50
N TYR A 92 -8.93 15.77 -16.47
CA TYR A 92 -9.36 16.89 -15.64
C TYR A 92 -8.75 16.72 -14.25
N LEU A 93 -7.77 17.55 -13.92
CA LEU A 93 -7.19 17.64 -12.58
C LEU A 93 -8.06 18.57 -11.72
N ASP A 94 -7.90 18.49 -10.40
CA ASP A 94 -8.60 19.33 -9.42
C ASP A 94 -10.12 19.36 -9.58
N THR A 95 -10.68 18.26 -10.11
CA THR A 95 -12.10 18.13 -10.41
C THR A 95 -12.76 17.18 -9.41
N PHE A 96 -13.52 17.74 -8.49
CA PHE A 96 -14.20 16.97 -7.44
C PHE A 96 -15.51 16.37 -7.94
N ILE A 97 -15.53 15.07 -8.19
CA ILE A 97 -16.75 14.32 -8.53
C ILE A 97 -17.45 13.88 -7.23
N SER A 98 -18.69 14.34 -7.03
CA SER A 98 -19.47 14.07 -5.83
C SER A 98 -20.50 12.95 -5.97
N GLY A 99 -20.83 12.52 -7.20
CA GLY A 99 -21.80 11.46 -7.44
C GLY A 99 -21.94 11.10 -8.91
N ILE A 100 -22.59 9.96 -9.14
CA ILE A 100 -22.92 9.44 -10.46
C ILE A 100 -24.44 9.27 -10.55
N THR A 101 -25.07 9.75 -11.62
CA THR A 101 -26.48 9.54 -11.90
C THR A 101 -26.66 8.96 -13.30
N ARG A 102 -27.74 8.20 -13.51
CA ARG A 102 -28.09 7.65 -14.83
C ARG A 102 -29.12 8.55 -15.48
N GLU A 103 -28.91 8.88 -16.75
CA GLU A 103 -29.84 9.63 -17.61
C GLU A 103 -30.07 8.84 -18.89
N GLY A 104 -31.16 8.07 -18.95
CA GLY A 104 -31.42 7.12 -20.04
C GLY A 104 -30.37 6.01 -20.06
N GLU A 105 -29.67 5.86 -21.17
CA GLU A 105 -28.58 4.89 -21.35
C GLU A 105 -27.21 5.41 -20.91
N GLN A 106 -27.10 6.70 -20.57
CA GLN A 106 -25.84 7.38 -20.27
C GLN A 106 -25.73 7.76 -18.79
N PHE A 107 -24.55 8.18 -18.39
CA PHE A 107 -24.22 8.59 -17.03
C PHE A 107 -23.76 10.04 -16.97
N ARG A 108 -24.20 10.74 -15.95
CA ARG A 108 -23.70 12.09 -15.62
C ARG A 108 -22.93 12.07 -14.31
N LEU A 109 -21.80 12.78 -14.30
CA LEU A 109 -20.94 12.92 -13.14
C LEU A 109 -21.19 14.30 -12.50
N ALA A 110 -21.67 14.31 -11.26
CA ALA A 110 -21.88 15.55 -10.52
C ALA A 110 -20.52 16.17 -10.11
N GLY A 111 -20.28 17.40 -10.56
CA GLY A 111 -19.01 18.11 -10.40
C GLY A 111 -18.08 18.03 -11.62
N ALA A 112 -18.46 17.29 -12.66
CA ALA A 112 -17.74 17.31 -13.93
C ALA A 112 -17.86 18.69 -14.61
N PRO A 113 -16.85 19.13 -15.39
CA PRO A 113 -16.95 20.33 -16.19
C PRO A 113 -18.16 20.33 -17.12
N ALA A 114 -18.70 21.53 -17.42
CA ALA A 114 -19.92 21.67 -18.20
C ALA A 114 -19.80 21.10 -19.63
N ASP A 115 -18.62 21.07 -20.17
CA ASP A 115 -18.27 20.51 -21.49
C ASP A 115 -18.02 18.99 -21.45
N ALA A 116 -17.99 18.38 -20.27
CA ALA A 116 -17.95 16.94 -20.13
C ALA A 116 -19.33 16.37 -20.46
N ALA A 117 -19.43 15.76 -21.63
CA ALA A 117 -20.67 15.14 -22.11
C ALA A 117 -21.12 14.02 -21.17
N PRO A 118 -22.41 13.59 -21.24
CA PRO A 118 -22.81 12.33 -20.63
C PRO A 118 -21.92 11.18 -21.14
N PHE A 119 -21.67 10.21 -20.28
CA PHE A 119 -20.77 9.09 -20.56
C PHE A 119 -21.54 7.81 -20.78
N ASP A 120 -21.15 7.01 -21.75
CA ASP A 120 -21.76 5.69 -22.00
C ASP A 120 -21.36 4.66 -20.96
N ARG A 121 -20.16 4.84 -20.35
CA ARG A 121 -19.62 3.95 -19.31
C ARG A 121 -18.85 4.73 -18.26
N VAL A 122 -18.85 4.22 -17.03
CA VAL A 122 -18.08 4.79 -15.91
C VAL A 122 -17.28 3.69 -15.24
N LEU A 123 -15.98 3.90 -15.12
CA LEU A 123 -15.09 3.08 -14.30
C LEU A 123 -14.67 3.88 -13.07
N VAL A 124 -15.04 3.41 -11.87
CA VAL A 124 -14.68 4.05 -10.60
C VAL A 124 -13.40 3.42 -10.06
N ALA A 125 -12.32 4.21 -10.01
CA ALA A 125 -10.99 3.79 -9.55
C ALA A 125 -10.58 4.51 -8.25
N THR A 126 -11.51 4.68 -7.32
CA THR A 126 -11.27 5.34 -6.02
C THR A 126 -11.26 4.33 -4.89
N PRO A 127 -10.75 4.67 -3.67
CA PRO A 127 -10.88 3.81 -2.50
C PRO A 127 -12.33 3.37 -2.25
N ALA A 128 -12.52 2.15 -1.74
CA ALA A 128 -13.84 1.52 -1.62
C ALA A 128 -14.93 2.37 -0.94
N PRO A 129 -14.70 3.07 0.19
CA PRO A 129 -15.73 3.95 0.79
C PRO A 129 -16.09 5.14 -0.08
N THR A 130 -15.13 5.65 -0.87
CA THR A 130 -15.40 6.73 -1.84
C THR A 130 -16.19 6.18 -3.03
N ALA A 131 -15.82 5.00 -3.56
CA ALA A 131 -16.58 4.31 -4.59
C ALA A 131 -18.04 4.04 -4.12
N ALA A 132 -18.22 3.58 -2.88
CA ALA A 132 -19.54 3.39 -2.29
C ALA A 132 -20.40 4.67 -2.32
N ARG A 133 -19.81 5.80 -1.99
CA ARG A 133 -20.51 7.09 -2.04
C ARG A 133 -20.87 7.50 -3.46
N LEU A 134 -19.96 7.38 -4.41
CA LEU A 134 -20.19 7.70 -5.82
C LEU A 134 -21.26 6.82 -6.44
N LEU A 135 -21.27 5.52 -6.10
CA LEU A 135 -22.19 4.53 -6.66
C LEU A 135 -23.56 4.48 -5.98
N SER A 136 -23.76 5.23 -4.91
CA SER A 136 -24.98 5.13 -4.06
C SER A 136 -26.30 5.26 -4.79
N LYS A 137 -26.36 6.04 -5.88
CA LYS A 137 -27.58 6.25 -6.68
C LYS A 137 -27.72 5.26 -7.85
N VAL A 138 -26.61 4.84 -8.46
CA VAL A 138 -26.64 4.01 -9.67
C VAL A 138 -26.49 2.51 -9.38
N ALA A 139 -25.80 2.16 -8.30
CA ALA A 139 -25.55 0.77 -7.89
C ALA A 139 -25.61 0.62 -6.34
N PRO A 140 -26.78 0.85 -5.70
CA PRO A 140 -26.88 0.91 -4.24
C PRO A 140 -26.49 -0.39 -3.52
N GLN A 141 -26.70 -1.56 -4.14
CA GLN A 141 -26.28 -2.85 -3.56
C GLN A 141 -24.77 -3.00 -3.53
N ALA A 142 -24.06 -2.67 -4.60
CA ALA A 142 -22.61 -2.64 -4.63
C ALA A 142 -22.05 -1.59 -3.64
N ALA A 143 -22.64 -0.40 -3.62
CA ALA A 143 -22.29 0.66 -2.69
C ALA A 143 -22.41 0.21 -1.22
N GLY A 144 -23.48 -0.51 -0.87
CA GLY A 144 -23.68 -1.04 0.48
C GLY A 144 -22.55 -2.00 0.92
N ARG A 145 -22.07 -2.85 0.01
CA ARG A 145 -20.96 -3.77 0.28
C ARG A 145 -19.63 -3.01 0.41
N LEU A 146 -19.31 -2.14 -0.54
CA LEU A 146 -18.05 -1.38 -0.56
C LEU A 146 -17.89 -0.44 0.63
N LYS A 147 -18.99 0.07 1.19
CA LYS A 147 -18.98 0.90 2.40
C LYS A 147 -18.36 0.19 3.61
N GLY A 148 -18.44 -1.14 3.66
CA GLY A 148 -17.90 -1.95 4.75
C GLY A 148 -16.39 -2.15 4.71
N VAL A 149 -15.73 -1.87 3.58
CA VAL A 149 -14.28 -2.02 3.45
C VAL A 149 -13.58 -0.97 4.31
N LYS A 150 -12.80 -1.42 5.28
CA LYS A 150 -12.02 -0.56 6.16
C LYS A 150 -10.67 -0.23 5.52
N LEU A 151 -10.16 0.96 5.79
CA LEU A 151 -8.90 1.45 5.23
C LEU A 151 -7.93 1.81 6.35
N ALA A 152 -6.65 1.53 6.13
CA ALA A 152 -5.57 2.04 6.95
C ALA A 152 -5.03 3.36 6.35
N ALA A 153 -4.69 4.29 7.22
CA ALA A 153 -3.94 5.48 6.85
C ALA A 153 -2.44 5.26 7.01
N SER A 154 -1.65 6.01 6.26
CA SER A 154 -0.19 5.94 6.31
C SER A 154 0.42 7.31 6.04
N ALA A 155 1.51 7.64 6.73
CA ALA A 155 2.37 8.77 6.40
C ALA A 155 3.76 8.26 6.00
N VAL A 156 4.40 8.98 5.11
CA VAL A 156 5.74 8.69 4.63
C VAL A 156 6.58 9.95 4.75
N VAL A 157 7.76 9.82 5.35
CA VAL A 157 8.79 10.85 5.40
C VAL A 157 9.98 10.39 4.56
N GLY A 158 10.29 11.10 3.50
CA GLY A 158 11.49 10.92 2.71
C GLY A 158 12.59 11.86 3.22
N LEU A 159 13.76 11.32 3.49
CA LEU A 159 14.92 12.05 4.00
C LEU A 159 16.09 11.82 3.05
N LYS A 160 16.69 12.92 2.58
CA LYS A 160 17.97 12.88 1.88
C LYS A 160 19.06 13.47 2.77
N PHE A 161 20.09 12.71 2.99
CA PHE A 161 21.26 13.12 3.76
C PHE A 161 22.42 13.46 2.83
N GLU A 162 23.27 14.41 3.24
CA GLU A 162 24.47 14.79 2.50
C GLU A 162 25.48 13.65 2.45
N SER A 163 25.54 12.83 3.52
CA SER A 163 26.43 11.68 3.65
C SER A 163 25.67 10.43 4.06
N ASP A 164 26.16 9.26 3.70
CA ASP A 164 25.71 7.95 4.20
C ASP A 164 26.46 7.47 5.45
N THR A 165 27.34 8.32 5.96
CA THR A 165 28.14 8.10 7.19
C THR A 165 28.13 9.39 8.01
N ASP A 166 27.81 9.31 9.28
CA ASP A 166 27.80 10.45 10.18
C ASP A 166 29.24 10.85 10.61
N PRO A 167 29.44 12.03 11.21
CA PRO A 167 30.76 12.48 11.67
C PRO A 167 31.43 11.59 12.74
N SER A 168 30.63 10.75 13.42
CA SER A 168 31.14 9.77 14.39
C SER A 168 31.60 8.46 13.76
N GLY A 169 31.40 8.31 12.44
CA GLY A 169 31.80 7.13 11.68
C GLY A 169 30.73 6.04 11.58
N ASN A 170 29.49 6.28 12.06
CA ASN A 170 28.42 5.31 11.91
C ASN A 170 27.81 5.44 10.51
N ALA A 171 27.89 4.36 9.74
CA ALA A 171 27.35 4.30 8.39
C ALA A 171 25.90 3.80 8.38
N LEU A 172 25.11 4.29 7.45
CA LEU A 172 23.79 3.74 7.14
C LEU A 172 23.92 2.24 6.78
N PRO A 173 23.13 1.33 7.38
CA PRO A 173 23.23 -0.11 7.12
C PRO A 173 23.14 -0.48 5.64
N GLN A 174 23.74 -1.61 5.26
CA GLN A 174 23.81 -2.08 3.86
C GLN A 174 22.55 -2.80 3.40
N ASN A 175 21.64 -3.18 4.31
CA ASN A 175 20.37 -3.80 3.97
C ASN A 175 19.41 -2.82 3.24
N SER A 176 18.40 -3.35 2.59
CA SER A 176 17.44 -2.55 1.79
C SER A 176 16.37 -1.84 2.63
N GLY A 177 16.22 -2.22 3.90
CA GLY A 177 15.23 -1.63 4.80
C GLY A 177 15.15 -2.34 6.14
N ILE A 178 14.34 -1.78 7.03
CA ILE A 178 14.09 -2.26 8.40
C ILE A 178 12.58 -2.33 8.59
N LEU A 179 12.09 -3.42 9.15
CA LEU A 179 10.72 -3.57 9.61
C LEU A 179 10.73 -3.51 11.15
N VAL A 180 9.81 -2.75 11.71
CA VAL A 180 9.74 -2.54 13.15
C VAL A 180 8.64 -3.43 13.72
N ALA A 181 8.97 -4.20 14.74
CA ALA A 181 8.02 -5.04 15.47
C ALA A 181 6.95 -4.17 16.16
N THR A 182 5.76 -4.74 16.35
CA THR A 182 4.61 -3.98 16.87
C THR A 182 4.70 -3.67 18.36
N ASP A 183 5.59 -4.35 19.08
CA ASP A 183 5.85 -4.22 20.51
C ASP A 183 7.04 -3.30 20.85
N GLN A 184 7.52 -2.53 19.87
CA GLN A 184 8.55 -1.52 20.09
C GLN A 184 7.90 -0.17 20.41
N ASP A 185 7.48 -0.01 21.67
CA ASP A 185 6.68 1.14 22.13
C ASP A 185 7.39 2.50 22.01
N ASP A 186 8.72 2.50 21.91
CA ASP A 186 9.55 3.69 21.81
C ASP A 186 10.06 3.98 20.37
N VAL A 187 9.49 3.30 19.37
CA VAL A 187 9.71 3.52 17.93
C VAL A 187 8.38 3.81 17.24
N HIS A 188 8.27 4.96 16.62
CA HIS A 188 7.04 5.42 15.96
C HIS A 188 6.90 4.92 14.53
N ALA A 189 8.02 4.80 13.81
CA ALA A 189 8.02 4.30 12.44
C ALA A 189 7.74 2.79 12.39
N LYS A 190 6.86 2.37 11.48
CA LYS A 190 6.62 0.93 11.25
C LYS A 190 7.66 0.28 10.35
N ALA A 191 8.36 1.06 9.53
CA ALA A 191 9.37 0.57 8.60
C ALA A 191 10.27 1.68 8.09
N PHE A 192 11.49 1.34 7.74
CA PHE A 192 12.40 2.16 6.95
C PHE A 192 12.74 1.46 5.64
N THR A 193 12.73 2.19 4.53
CA THR A 193 13.34 1.77 3.27
C THR A 193 14.62 2.55 3.08
N LEU A 194 15.75 1.87 3.06
CA LEU A 194 17.04 2.46 2.78
C LEU A 194 17.21 2.56 1.27
N SER A 195 16.56 3.60 0.69
CA SER A 195 16.28 3.69 -0.74
C SER A 195 17.55 3.72 -1.60
N SER A 196 18.61 4.40 -1.14
CA SER A 196 19.91 4.40 -1.81
C SER A 196 20.64 3.06 -1.72
N ARG A 197 20.33 2.22 -0.71
CA ARG A 197 20.85 0.84 -0.64
C ARG A 197 20.05 -0.13 -1.50
N LYS A 198 18.76 0.13 -1.61
CA LYS A 198 17.84 -0.73 -2.38
C LYS A 198 17.95 -0.52 -3.90
N TRP A 199 18.21 0.71 -4.34
CA TRP A 199 18.17 1.11 -5.73
C TRP A 199 19.47 1.80 -6.19
N PRO A 200 20.29 1.16 -7.06
CA PRO A 200 21.58 1.72 -7.49
C PRO A 200 21.47 3.13 -8.10
N HIS A 201 20.44 3.38 -8.91
CA HIS A 201 20.24 4.70 -9.52
C HIS A 201 19.93 5.83 -8.52
N LEU A 202 19.48 5.49 -7.30
CA LEU A 202 19.31 6.45 -6.22
C LEU A 202 20.63 6.65 -5.46
N ALA A 203 21.46 5.61 -5.32
CA ALA A 203 22.81 5.72 -4.78
C ALA A 203 23.71 6.63 -5.63
N GLU A 204 23.56 6.59 -6.96
CA GLU A 204 24.30 7.44 -7.92
C GLU A 204 24.11 8.95 -7.68
N ARG A 205 23.06 9.34 -6.94
CA ARG A 205 22.78 10.75 -6.59
C ARG A 205 23.66 11.30 -5.47
N GLY A 206 24.46 10.44 -4.83
CA GLY A 206 25.30 10.78 -3.68
C GLY A 206 24.52 10.94 -2.38
N GLY A 207 25.21 10.90 -1.26
CA GLY A 207 24.63 10.91 0.06
C GLY A 207 23.80 9.66 0.37
N ALA A 208 22.77 9.80 1.19
CA ALA A 208 21.83 8.72 1.47
C ALA A 208 20.39 9.16 1.30
N LEU A 209 19.56 8.27 0.79
CA LEU A 209 18.12 8.46 0.67
C LEU A 209 17.39 7.38 1.49
N VAL A 210 16.60 7.82 2.46
CA VAL A 210 15.83 6.98 3.38
C VAL A 210 14.36 7.37 3.34
N ARG A 211 13.48 6.39 3.47
CA ARG A 211 12.05 6.60 3.60
C ARG A 211 11.57 5.95 4.90
N ALA A 212 11.09 6.75 5.85
CA ALA A 212 10.33 6.28 7.00
C ALA A 212 8.85 6.14 6.65
N SER A 213 8.18 5.14 7.22
CA SER A 213 6.74 4.90 7.03
C SER A 213 6.07 4.78 8.39
N PHE A 214 4.95 5.48 8.56
CA PHE A 214 4.17 5.58 9.80
C PHE A 214 2.73 5.14 9.58
N GLY A 215 2.03 4.82 10.67
CA GLY A 215 0.61 4.49 10.69
C GLY A 215 0.35 3.01 10.40
N ARG A 216 -0.48 2.42 11.27
CA ARG A 216 -1.08 1.09 11.14
C ARG A 216 -2.59 1.24 11.25
N PHE A 217 -3.34 0.23 10.85
CA PHE A 217 -4.79 0.22 11.04
C PHE A 217 -5.12 0.43 12.52
N GLY A 218 -5.98 1.42 12.79
CA GLY A 218 -6.34 1.80 14.17
C GLY A 218 -5.41 2.84 14.82
N ASP A 219 -4.27 3.17 14.21
CA ASP A 219 -3.33 4.20 14.68
C ASP A 219 -3.34 5.41 13.72
N ASP A 220 -4.47 6.09 13.67
CA ASP A 220 -4.62 7.29 12.85
C ASP A 220 -3.96 8.53 13.50
N ALA A 221 -3.64 8.50 14.79
CA ALA A 221 -3.07 9.63 15.53
C ALA A 221 -1.70 10.03 14.97
N ILE A 222 -0.82 9.05 14.77
CA ILE A 222 0.54 9.32 14.23
C ILE A 222 0.48 9.90 12.81
N VAL A 223 -0.48 9.47 11.98
CA VAL A 223 -0.62 9.97 10.61
C VAL A 223 -1.08 11.43 10.57
N ARG A 224 -1.71 11.91 11.66
CA ARG A 224 -2.21 13.28 11.85
C ARG A 224 -1.24 14.18 12.62
N ALA A 225 -0.14 13.65 13.12
CA ALA A 225 0.90 14.44 13.81
C ALA A 225 1.39 15.58 12.91
N GLU A 226 1.90 16.64 13.51
CA GLU A 226 2.49 17.74 12.75
C GLU A 226 3.66 17.24 11.89
N GLU A 227 3.98 17.95 10.83
CA GLU A 227 5.02 17.49 9.89
C GLU A 227 6.39 17.44 10.55
N ASP A 228 6.71 18.45 11.36
CA ASP A 228 7.97 18.53 12.09
C ASP A 228 8.11 17.36 13.08
N ASP A 229 7.03 16.97 13.77
CA ASP A 229 7.02 15.81 14.66
C ASP A 229 7.31 14.50 13.90
N LEU A 230 6.69 14.31 12.72
CA LEU A 230 6.94 13.13 11.90
C LEU A 230 8.39 13.04 11.42
N VAL A 231 8.98 14.19 11.09
CA VAL A 231 10.41 14.28 10.69
C VAL A 231 11.31 13.95 11.86
N ASP A 232 11.02 14.52 13.03
CA ASP A 232 11.79 14.24 14.26
C ASP A 232 11.69 12.77 14.65
N TYR A 233 10.51 12.17 14.65
CA TYR A 233 10.34 10.72 14.85
C TYR A 233 11.14 9.89 13.85
N ALA A 234 11.12 10.27 12.57
CA ALA A 234 11.89 9.55 11.55
C ALA A 234 13.40 9.57 11.81
N LEU A 235 13.93 10.71 12.25
CA LEU A 235 15.36 10.89 12.55
C LEU A 235 15.75 10.15 13.82
N ASP A 236 14.97 10.29 14.90
CA ASP A 236 15.22 9.66 16.19
C ASP A 236 15.14 8.13 16.09
N ASP A 237 14.09 7.61 15.43
CA ASP A 237 13.91 6.18 15.22
C ASP A 237 15.02 5.58 14.35
N LEU A 238 15.43 6.29 13.28
CA LEU A 238 16.54 5.85 12.43
C LEU A 238 17.84 5.73 13.23
N GLN A 239 18.16 6.76 14.02
CA GLN A 239 19.36 6.75 14.87
C GLN A 239 19.30 5.64 15.93
N ARG A 240 18.15 5.46 16.59
CA ARG A 240 17.93 4.41 17.59
C ARG A 240 18.14 3.01 17.02
N LEU A 241 17.58 2.74 15.83
CA LEU A 241 17.60 1.43 15.21
C LEU A 241 18.93 1.08 14.54
N THR A 242 19.70 2.10 14.12
CA THR A 242 20.89 1.88 13.27
C THR A 242 22.18 2.43 13.84
N GLY A 243 22.09 3.34 14.80
CA GLY A 243 23.22 4.13 15.28
C GLY A 243 23.62 5.30 14.35
N PHE A 244 23.06 5.39 13.14
CA PHE A 244 23.35 6.46 12.19
C PHE A 244 22.64 7.75 12.59
N ASP A 245 23.40 8.80 12.93
CA ASP A 245 22.86 10.12 13.24
C ASP A 245 22.60 10.92 11.94
N GLY A 246 21.36 10.86 11.48
CA GLY A 246 20.95 11.56 10.26
C GLY A 246 21.01 13.08 10.38
N ARG A 247 20.81 13.65 11.56
CA ARG A 247 20.94 15.10 11.78
C ARG A 247 22.40 15.53 11.63
N ALA A 248 23.30 14.80 12.24
CA ALA A 248 24.74 15.06 12.15
C ALA A 248 25.33 14.78 10.74
N ALA A 249 24.74 13.83 10.00
CA ALA A 249 25.12 13.53 8.61
C ALA A 249 24.66 14.61 7.60
N GLY A 250 23.85 15.57 8.05
CA GLY A 250 23.32 16.68 7.24
C GLY A 250 22.04 16.32 6.47
N VAL A 251 20.91 16.86 6.90
CA VAL A 251 19.61 16.70 6.19
C VAL A 251 19.55 17.71 5.04
N ALA A 252 19.63 17.22 3.81
CA ALA A 252 19.63 18.04 2.61
C ALA A 252 18.22 18.30 2.07
N GLU A 253 17.35 17.30 2.09
CA GLU A 253 15.97 17.42 1.59
C GLU A 253 15.03 16.58 2.47
N ILE A 254 13.82 17.09 2.67
CA ILE A 254 12.71 16.44 3.37
C ILE A 254 11.50 16.42 2.47
N PHE A 255 10.76 15.31 2.47
CA PHE A 255 9.49 15.17 1.77
C PHE A 255 8.51 14.41 2.64
N THR A 256 7.32 14.94 2.86
CA THR A 256 6.27 14.28 3.64
C THR A 256 5.03 14.07 2.78
N GLN A 257 4.47 12.87 2.85
CA GLN A 257 3.22 12.52 2.17
C GLN A 257 2.31 11.73 3.10
N ARG A 258 1.05 12.15 3.19
CA ARG A 258 0.00 11.44 3.93
C ARG A 258 -1.01 10.81 2.99
N TRP A 259 -1.38 9.57 3.32
CA TRP A 259 -2.36 8.78 2.59
C TRP A 259 -3.49 8.39 3.54
N PHE A 260 -4.50 9.25 3.64
CA PHE A 260 -5.68 8.97 4.46
C PHE A 260 -6.55 7.92 3.78
N GLY A 261 -6.60 6.71 4.37
CA GLY A 261 -7.33 5.60 3.80
C GLY A 261 -6.76 5.09 2.47
N GLY A 262 -5.43 5.03 2.35
CA GLY A 262 -4.73 4.60 1.15
C GLY A 262 -4.65 3.09 0.97
N LEU A 263 -4.76 2.31 2.06
CA LEU A 263 -4.58 0.86 2.06
C LEU A 263 -5.83 0.15 2.59
N PRO A 264 -6.47 -0.75 1.82
CA PRO A 264 -7.57 -1.54 2.32
C PRO A 264 -7.09 -2.57 3.33
N ARG A 265 -7.88 -2.79 4.40
CA ARG A 265 -7.66 -3.89 5.32
C ARG A 265 -8.21 -5.18 4.72
N TYR A 266 -7.34 -6.11 4.43
CA TYR A 266 -7.70 -7.41 3.87
C TYR A 266 -8.11 -8.38 4.98
N ASP A 267 -9.23 -8.12 5.66
CA ASP A 267 -9.77 -9.00 6.69
C ASP A 267 -10.35 -10.31 6.12
N ALA A 268 -10.77 -11.20 7.01
CA ALA A 268 -11.25 -12.53 6.63
C ALA A 268 -12.45 -12.51 5.66
N GLY A 269 -13.29 -11.47 5.71
CA GLY A 269 -14.47 -11.28 4.84
C GLY A 269 -14.22 -10.45 3.58
N HIS A 270 -12.98 -9.94 3.39
CA HIS A 270 -12.67 -9.00 2.33
C HIS A 270 -12.97 -9.53 0.93
N LEU A 271 -12.50 -10.73 0.61
CA LEU A 271 -12.70 -11.34 -0.72
C LEU A 271 -14.18 -11.55 -1.04
N GLU A 272 -14.98 -11.98 -0.07
CA GLU A 272 -16.43 -12.15 -0.23
C GLU A 272 -17.12 -10.79 -0.46
N THR A 273 -16.72 -9.77 0.29
CA THR A 273 -17.22 -8.40 0.15
C THR A 273 -16.97 -7.87 -1.26
N VAL A 274 -15.75 -8.01 -1.77
CA VAL A 274 -15.36 -7.53 -3.11
C VAL A 274 -16.06 -8.35 -4.20
N ALA A 275 -16.07 -9.68 -4.10
CA ALA A 275 -16.76 -10.55 -5.05
C ALA A 275 -18.25 -10.25 -5.10
N GLY A 276 -18.90 -10.08 -3.95
CA GLY A 276 -20.30 -9.70 -3.85
C GLY A 276 -20.60 -8.31 -4.42
N ALA A 277 -19.73 -7.32 -4.22
CA ALA A 277 -19.87 -6.00 -4.82
C ALA A 277 -19.79 -6.08 -6.36
N ARG A 278 -18.81 -6.78 -6.90
CA ARG A 278 -18.66 -7.00 -8.35
C ARG A 278 -19.85 -7.76 -8.94
N GLY A 279 -20.30 -8.81 -8.25
CA GLY A 279 -21.49 -9.58 -8.68
C GLY A 279 -22.75 -8.72 -8.77
N THR A 280 -22.96 -7.78 -7.86
CA THR A 280 -24.11 -6.86 -7.92
C THR A 280 -23.95 -5.79 -9.01
N LEU A 281 -22.76 -5.40 -9.40
CA LEU A 281 -22.50 -4.48 -10.52
C LEU A 281 -22.89 -5.08 -11.88
N ALA A 282 -22.86 -6.40 -12.02
CA ALA A 282 -23.32 -7.06 -13.24
C ALA A 282 -24.76 -6.71 -13.62
N ALA A 283 -25.58 -6.34 -12.63
CA ALA A 283 -26.96 -5.84 -12.85
C ALA A 283 -27.03 -4.34 -13.25
N THR A 284 -25.88 -3.66 -13.33
CA THR A 284 -25.80 -2.23 -13.68
C THR A 284 -24.88 -2.04 -14.89
N PRO A 285 -25.35 -2.37 -16.12
CA PRO A 285 -24.54 -2.24 -17.32
C PRO A 285 -23.98 -0.83 -17.50
N GLY A 286 -22.70 -0.73 -17.87
CA GLY A 286 -22.01 0.54 -18.08
C GLY A 286 -21.31 1.10 -16.86
N VAL A 287 -21.42 0.45 -15.68
CA VAL A 287 -20.67 0.85 -14.47
C VAL A 287 -19.78 -0.29 -14.04
N ASP A 288 -18.53 0.02 -13.74
CA ASP A 288 -17.56 -0.92 -13.17
C ASP A 288 -16.65 -0.24 -12.15
N VAL A 289 -15.89 -1.04 -11.42
CA VAL A 289 -15.00 -0.59 -10.35
C VAL A 289 -13.63 -1.25 -10.49
N THR A 290 -12.60 -0.51 -10.08
CA THR A 290 -11.22 -1.01 -9.97
C THR A 290 -10.50 -0.32 -8.82
N GLY A 291 -9.43 -0.90 -8.33
CA GLY A 291 -8.64 -0.35 -7.23
C GLY A 291 -7.88 -1.42 -6.47
N ALA A 292 -7.26 -1.02 -5.36
CA ALA A 292 -6.46 -1.88 -4.51
C ALA A 292 -7.31 -2.78 -3.56
N TRP A 293 -8.60 -2.65 -3.61
CA TRP A 293 -9.58 -3.36 -2.75
C TRP A 293 -10.30 -4.48 -3.48
#